data_473a3b19ac1a8e4b6707894685f6a51a
#
_entry.id   473a3b19ac1a8e4b6707894685f6a51a
#
_cell.length_a   1.000
_cell.length_b   1.000
_cell.length_c   1.000
_cell.angle_alpha   90.00
_cell.angle_beta   90.00
_cell.angle_gamma   90.00
#
_symmetry.space_group_name_H-M   'P 1'
#
loop_
_entity.id
_entity.type
_entity.pdbx_description
1 polymer ?
#
loop_
_entity_poly.entity_id
_entity_poly.type
_entity_poly.pdbx_seq_one_letter_code
_entity_poly.pdbx_strand_id
1 'polypeptide(L)'
;MKDRENKSLPLVVELSPALDAVTVFQKLSALPHVLFLDSALKDDHLGRYSFVAADPFAYFTAPADGSDALSQLAPQMAKFVSETVPDLPPFQGGAAGLLSYDLGRSLERVPRPRYDEFELPALAIGLYDVVLAFDHVSGSGYLFSQGWPETDPALRAERAARRANQFLRQLDSFGNRHGPPAGAVDFARRTCRGSHGNYLLNKGG
;
A
#
# COMPACT_ATOMS: atom_id res chain seq x y z
N MET A 1 17.95 -28.73 2.97
CA MET A 1 18.11 -27.43 2.32
C MET A 1 16.70 -26.93 2.06
N LYS A 2 16.19 -26.03 2.93
CA LYS A 2 14.85 -25.44 2.73
C LYS A 2 14.95 -24.47 1.55
N ASP A 3 14.02 -24.66 0.61
CA ASP A 3 13.83 -23.77 -0.52
C ASP A 3 13.80 -22.31 -0.01
N ARG A 4 14.76 -21.51 -0.46
CA ARG A 4 14.62 -20.07 -0.44
C ARG A 4 13.55 -19.78 -1.50
N GLU A 5 12.29 -19.75 -1.08
CA GLU A 5 11.23 -19.15 -1.88
C GLU A 5 11.75 -17.81 -2.37
N ASN A 6 11.72 -17.64 -3.67
CA ASN A 6 12.19 -16.44 -4.37
C ASN A 6 11.21 -15.28 -4.02
N LYS A 7 11.37 -14.72 -2.81
CA LYS A 7 10.57 -13.60 -2.34
C LYS A 7 10.96 -12.38 -3.15
N SER A 8 10.08 -11.98 -4.08
CA SER A 8 10.33 -10.81 -4.91
C SER A 8 10.14 -9.52 -4.13
N LEU A 9 11.00 -8.55 -4.36
CA LEU A 9 10.86 -7.18 -3.88
C LEU A 9 9.79 -6.43 -4.67
N PRO A 10 9.12 -5.41 -4.08
CA PRO A 10 8.22 -4.53 -4.81
C PRO A 10 8.96 -3.70 -5.86
N LEU A 11 8.23 -3.30 -6.90
CA LEU A 11 8.64 -2.19 -7.75
C LEU A 11 8.55 -0.89 -6.92
N VAL A 12 9.62 -0.11 -6.90
CA VAL A 12 9.70 1.17 -6.18
C VAL A 12 9.85 2.31 -7.17
N VAL A 13 9.01 3.33 -7.00
CA VAL A 13 9.09 4.59 -7.77
C VAL A 13 9.18 5.74 -6.77
N GLU A 14 10.22 6.57 -6.88
CA GLU A 14 10.31 7.80 -6.11
C GLU A 14 9.33 8.83 -6.70
N LEU A 15 8.56 9.48 -5.83
CA LEU A 15 7.56 10.48 -6.21
C LEU A 15 8.21 11.86 -6.34
N SER A 16 7.58 12.74 -7.13
CA SER A 16 7.98 14.15 -7.18
C SER A 16 7.91 14.78 -5.79
N PRO A 17 8.91 15.58 -5.38
CA PRO A 17 8.90 16.31 -4.11
C PRO A 17 7.72 17.30 -3.95
N ALA A 18 7.05 17.66 -5.05
CA ALA A 18 5.86 18.50 -5.03
C ALA A 18 4.59 17.79 -4.55
N LEU A 19 4.63 16.47 -4.37
CA LEU A 19 3.51 15.67 -3.89
C LEU A 19 3.66 15.42 -2.39
N ASP A 20 2.67 15.83 -1.63
CA ASP A 20 2.50 15.49 -0.21
C ASP A 20 1.38 14.43 -0.03
N ALA A 21 1.33 13.83 1.17
CA ALA A 21 0.40 12.74 1.47
C ALA A 21 -1.08 13.17 1.37
N VAL A 22 -1.41 14.40 1.78
CA VAL A 22 -2.79 14.93 1.73
C VAL A 22 -3.23 15.14 0.29
N THR A 23 -2.37 15.75 -0.53
CA THR A 23 -2.61 15.94 -1.97
C THR A 23 -2.82 14.60 -2.66
N VAL A 24 -1.99 13.61 -2.37
CA VAL A 24 -2.12 12.25 -2.93
C VAL A 24 -3.42 11.58 -2.48
N PHE A 25 -3.77 11.66 -1.19
CA PHE A 25 -5.05 11.16 -0.70
C PHE A 25 -6.24 11.78 -1.44
N GLN A 26 -6.24 13.10 -1.62
CA GLN A 26 -7.32 13.80 -2.35
C GLN A 26 -7.44 13.33 -3.81
N LYS A 27 -6.30 13.13 -4.49
CA LYS A 27 -6.27 12.66 -5.88
C LYS A 27 -6.77 11.21 -6.03
N LEU A 28 -6.57 10.38 -5.03
CA LEU A 28 -6.98 8.97 -5.01
C LEU A 28 -8.36 8.75 -4.36
N SER A 29 -9.00 9.79 -3.81
CA SER A 29 -10.24 9.68 -3.02
C SER A 29 -11.43 9.07 -3.76
N ALA A 30 -11.44 9.11 -5.09
CA ALA A 30 -12.46 8.48 -5.92
C ALA A 30 -12.25 6.98 -6.16
N LEU A 31 -11.08 6.43 -5.79
CA LEU A 31 -10.81 5.01 -5.91
C LEU A 31 -11.47 4.22 -4.78
N PRO A 32 -11.81 2.94 -5.01
CA PRO A 32 -12.41 2.09 -3.98
C PRO A 32 -11.52 1.97 -2.75
N HIS A 33 -12.14 1.93 -1.56
CA HIS A 33 -11.49 1.61 -0.29
C HIS A 33 -10.18 2.38 -0.07
N VAL A 34 -10.20 3.69 -0.33
CA VAL A 34 -9.05 4.56 -0.06
C VAL A 34 -8.75 4.57 1.44
N LEU A 35 -7.48 4.43 1.76
CA LEU A 35 -6.95 4.43 3.13
C LEU A 35 -5.89 5.52 3.26
N PHE A 36 -5.98 6.32 4.33
CA PHE A 36 -4.98 7.31 4.69
C PHE A 36 -4.55 7.09 6.14
N LEU A 37 -3.33 6.64 6.33
CA LEU A 37 -2.70 6.50 7.63
C LEU A 37 -1.74 7.67 7.80
N ASP A 38 -2.12 8.63 8.63
CA ASP A 38 -1.38 9.85 8.86
C ASP A 38 -1.06 10.03 10.35
N SER A 39 0.06 10.67 10.63
CA SER A 39 0.47 11.06 11.97
C SER A 39 0.48 12.58 12.08
N ALA A 40 -0.42 13.12 12.90
CA ALA A 40 -0.53 14.56 13.12
C ALA A 40 0.71 15.16 13.80
N LEU A 41 1.37 14.39 14.66
CA LEU A 41 2.60 14.78 15.31
C LEU A 41 3.78 14.42 14.40
N LYS A 42 4.51 15.43 13.93
CA LYS A 42 5.77 15.24 13.21
C LYS A 42 6.90 15.02 14.21
N ASP A 43 7.26 13.78 14.40
CA ASP A 43 8.30 13.32 15.30
C ASP A 43 9.14 12.25 14.60
N ASP A 44 10.44 12.21 14.84
CA ASP A 44 11.38 11.30 14.16
C ASP A 44 11.10 9.82 14.44
N HIS A 45 10.35 9.52 15.52
CA HIS A 45 10.08 8.15 15.94
C HIS A 45 8.61 7.74 15.72
N LEU A 46 7.64 8.57 16.14
CA LEU A 46 6.21 8.21 16.15
C LEU A 46 5.42 8.79 14.98
N GLY A 47 5.85 9.90 14.40
CA GLY A 47 5.16 10.64 13.34
C GLY A 47 5.94 10.72 12.03
N ARG A 48 6.90 9.81 11.82
CA ARG A 48 7.81 9.88 10.68
C ARG A 48 7.14 9.63 9.33
N TYR A 49 6.13 8.75 9.28
CA TYR A 49 5.58 8.29 8.01
C TYR A 49 4.09 8.57 7.87
N SER A 50 3.68 8.88 6.65
CA SER A 50 2.27 8.81 6.22
C SER A 50 2.13 7.85 5.05
N PHE A 51 0.99 7.16 4.97
CA PHE A 51 0.72 6.18 3.93
C PHE A 51 -0.64 6.41 3.31
N VAL A 52 -0.71 6.30 1.98
CA VAL A 52 -1.96 6.31 1.22
C VAL A 52 -2.04 5.03 0.40
N ALA A 53 -3.16 4.34 0.47
CA ALA A 53 -3.46 3.17 -0.34
C ALA A 53 -4.90 3.24 -0.86
N ALA A 54 -5.16 2.65 -2.01
CA ALA A 54 -6.49 2.62 -2.60
C ALA A 54 -6.63 1.43 -3.55
N ASP A 55 -7.86 1.10 -3.96
CA ASP A 55 -8.16 0.08 -4.95
C ASP A 55 -7.46 -1.25 -4.64
N PRO A 56 -7.74 -1.86 -3.45
CA PRO A 56 -7.13 -3.12 -3.06
C PRO A 56 -7.53 -4.24 -4.03
N PHE A 57 -6.63 -5.20 -4.26
CA PHE A 57 -6.93 -6.35 -5.11
C PHE A 57 -7.88 -7.38 -4.47
N ALA A 58 -8.08 -7.30 -3.14
CA ALA A 58 -9.08 -8.06 -2.40
C ALA A 58 -9.55 -7.23 -1.19
N TYR A 59 -10.82 -7.41 -0.81
CA TYR A 59 -11.41 -6.72 0.34
C TYR A 59 -12.26 -7.71 1.13
N PHE A 60 -12.06 -7.75 2.46
CA PHE A 60 -12.70 -8.68 3.38
C PHE A 60 -13.46 -7.91 4.44
N THR A 61 -14.69 -8.34 4.70
CA THR A 61 -15.49 -7.84 5.82
C THR A 61 -16.03 -9.02 6.62
N ALA A 62 -16.11 -8.85 7.92
CA ALA A 62 -16.74 -9.82 8.81
C ALA A 62 -17.70 -9.10 9.78
N PRO A 63 -18.88 -9.66 10.06
CA PRO A 63 -19.82 -9.08 11.00
C PRO A 63 -19.31 -9.16 12.44
N ALA A 64 -19.81 -8.27 13.31
CA ALA A 64 -19.48 -8.25 14.74
C ALA A 64 -20.35 -9.24 15.55
N ASP A 65 -20.50 -10.46 15.05
CA ASP A 65 -21.36 -11.52 15.62
C ASP A 65 -20.63 -12.47 16.59
N GLY A 66 -19.30 -12.32 16.72
CA GLY A 66 -18.44 -13.18 17.53
C GLY A 66 -17.81 -14.32 16.74
N SER A 67 -18.02 -14.40 15.42
CA SER A 67 -17.29 -15.35 14.56
C SER A 67 -15.79 -15.01 14.50
N ASP A 68 -14.95 -16.04 14.30
CA ASP A 68 -13.49 -15.87 14.22
C ASP A 68 -13.06 -15.34 12.85
N ALA A 69 -13.16 -14.03 12.69
CA ALA A 69 -12.81 -13.34 11.45
C ALA A 69 -11.29 -13.36 11.16
N LEU A 70 -10.45 -13.38 12.19
CA LEU A 70 -9.00 -13.38 12.02
C LEU A 70 -8.49 -14.69 11.43
N SER A 71 -9.02 -15.83 11.90
CA SER A 71 -8.69 -17.14 11.33
C SER A 71 -9.14 -17.29 9.88
N GLN A 72 -10.14 -16.55 9.43
CA GLN A 72 -10.56 -16.52 8.03
C GLN A 72 -9.63 -15.64 7.17
N LEU A 73 -9.13 -14.53 7.71
CA LEU A 73 -8.25 -13.61 7.01
C LEU A 73 -6.81 -14.16 6.87
N ALA A 74 -6.28 -14.79 7.91
CA ALA A 74 -4.88 -15.23 7.98
C ALA A 74 -4.43 -16.10 6.78
N PRO A 75 -5.19 -17.10 6.31
CA PRO A 75 -4.81 -17.90 5.15
C PRO A 75 -4.78 -17.11 3.84
N GLN A 76 -5.57 -16.05 3.74
CA GLN A 76 -5.58 -15.19 2.55
C GLN A 76 -4.33 -14.32 2.49
N MET A 77 -3.92 -13.77 3.63
CA MET A 77 -2.69 -12.99 3.74
C MET A 77 -1.44 -13.82 3.49
N ALA A 78 -1.41 -15.06 3.99
CA ALA A 78 -0.26 -15.96 3.86
C ALA A 78 0.13 -16.27 2.40
N LYS A 79 -0.78 -16.07 1.44
CA LYS A 79 -0.52 -16.27 0.01
C LYS A 79 0.35 -15.17 -0.59
N PHE A 80 0.40 -13.99 0.02
CA PHE A 80 0.98 -12.78 -0.54
C PHE A 80 2.10 -12.25 0.35
N VAL A 81 3.23 -12.98 0.34
CA VAL A 81 4.43 -12.61 1.10
C VAL A 81 5.46 -12.03 0.15
N SER A 82 6.09 -10.93 0.54
CA SER A 82 7.25 -10.34 -0.12
C SER A 82 8.27 -9.88 0.90
N GLU A 83 9.49 -9.62 0.45
CA GLU A 83 10.47 -8.89 1.24
C GLU A 83 10.20 -7.39 1.13
N THR A 84 10.58 -6.64 2.16
CA THR A 84 10.57 -5.19 2.14
C THR A 84 11.94 -4.68 1.69
N VAL A 85 11.95 -3.58 0.94
CA VAL A 85 13.18 -2.87 0.60
C VAL A 85 13.71 -2.20 1.87
N PRO A 86 14.94 -2.50 2.32
CA PRO A 86 15.50 -1.90 3.52
C PRO A 86 15.61 -0.37 3.38
N ASP A 87 15.65 0.31 4.54
CA ASP A 87 15.83 1.77 4.65
C ASP A 87 14.75 2.64 4.00
N LEU A 88 13.71 2.03 3.46
CA LEU A 88 12.50 2.71 2.96
C LEU A 88 11.32 2.57 3.94
N PRO A 89 10.26 3.40 3.80
CA PRO A 89 9.08 3.31 4.64
C PRO A 89 8.56 1.87 4.79
N PRO A 90 8.17 1.43 6.00
CA PRO A 90 7.97 0.00 6.30
C PRO A 90 6.71 -0.61 5.67
N PHE A 91 5.66 0.16 5.43
CA PHE A 91 4.44 -0.35 4.79
C PHE A 91 4.56 -0.25 3.28
N GLN A 92 4.97 -1.36 2.64
CA GLN A 92 5.25 -1.45 1.19
C GLN A 92 4.21 -2.30 0.44
N GLY A 93 3.08 -2.60 1.05
CA GLY A 93 2.00 -3.45 0.58
C GLY A 93 1.52 -4.39 1.68
N GLY A 94 0.33 -4.96 1.51
CA GLY A 94 -0.22 -5.89 2.48
C GLY A 94 -1.63 -5.54 2.93
N ALA A 95 -1.98 -5.97 4.14
CA ALA A 95 -3.31 -5.80 4.72
C ALA A 95 -3.40 -4.52 5.53
N ALA A 96 -4.44 -3.73 5.29
CA ALA A 96 -4.76 -2.55 6.09
C ALA A 96 -6.27 -2.27 6.09
N GLY A 97 -6.76 -1.63 7.15
CA GLY A 97 -8.17 -1.28 7.28
C GLY A 97 -8.63 -1.17 8.73
N LEU A 98 -9.90 -1.47 8.96
CA LEU A 98 -10.56 -1.37 10.24
C LEU A 98 -10.57 -2.72 10.96
N LEU A 99 -10.15 -2.71 12.21
CA LEU A 99 -10.46 -3.71 13.22
C LEU A 99 -11.28 -2.99 14.30
N SER A 100 -12.57 -3.25 14.37
CA SER A 100 -13.42 -2.59 15.36
C SER A 100 -13.21 -3.17 16.75
N TYR A 101 -13.65 -2.45 17.78
CA TYR A 101 -13.63 -2.93 19.15
C TYR A 101 -14.42 -4.25 19.30
N ASP A 102 -15.51 -4.39 18.56
CA ASP A 102 -16.38 -5.56 18.61
C ASP A 102 -15.75 -6.85 18.05
N LEU A 103 -14.60 -6.77 17.37
CA LEU A 103 -13.79 -7.93 17.05
C LEU A 103 -13.40 -8.73 18.30
N GLY A 104 -13.25 -8.06 19.45
CA GLY A 104 -12.99 -8.69 20.74
C GLY A 104 -14.02 -9.74 21.14
N ARG A 105 -15.24 -9.71 20.59
CA ARG A 105 -16.28 -10.74 20.83
C ARG A 105 -15.91 -12.12 20.29
N SER A 106 -15.01 -12.20 19.31
CA SER A 106 -14.46 -13.46 18.84
C SER A 106 -13.42 -14.07 19.79
N LEU A 107 -12.87 -13.26 20.70
CA LEU A 107 -11.81 -13.66 21.63
C LEU A 107 -12.35 -13.87 23.06
N GLU A 108 -13.37 -13.09 23.46
CA GLU A 108 -13.92 -13.14 24.80
C GLU A 108 -15.42 -12.79 24.82
N ARG A 109 -16.08 -13.03 25.96
CA ARG A 109 -17.50 -12.69 26.14
C ARG A 109 -17.66 -11.21 26.43
N VAL A 110 -17.78 -10.40 25.40
CA VAL A 110 -18.12 -8.98 25.50
C VAL A 110 -19.63 -8.81 25.31
N PRO A 111 -20.36 -8.18 26.27
CA PRO A 111 -21.77 -7.89 26.10
C PRO A 111 -22.03 -7.01 24.87
N ARG A 112 -23.18 -7.22 24.22
CA ARG A 112 -23.59 -6.32 23.14
C ARG A 112 -23.96 -4.95 23.71
N PRO A 113 -23.61 -3.85 23.03
CA PRO A 113 -24.05 -2.53 23.44
C PRO A 113 -25.58 -2.46 23.38
N ARG A 114 -26.18 -1.63 24.23
CA ARG A 114 -27.63 -1.39 24.21
C ARG A 114 -28.08 -0.68 22.94
N TYR A 115 -27.17 0.13 22.37
CA TYR A 115 -27.36 0.89 21.15
C TYR A 115 -26.15 0.66 20.25
N ASP A 116 -26.39 0.28 18.99
CA ASP A 116 -25.38 0.09 17.96
C ASP A 116 -25.84 0.89 16.73
N GLU A 117 -25.57 2.20 16.78
CA GLU A 117 -26.04 3.13 15.74
C GLU A 117 -25.22 3.04 14.46
N PHE A 118 -23.98 2.55 14.55
CA PHE A 118 -23.06 2.52 13.40
C PHE A 118 -23.01 1.17 12.70
N GLU A 119 -23.46 0.11 13.33
CA GLU A 119 -23.45 -1.27 12.82
C GLU A 119 -22.10 -1.63 12.15
N LEU A 120 -20.98 -1.23 12.78
CA LEU A 120 -19.67 -1.42 12.22
C LEU A 120 -19.33 -2.91 12.12
N PRO A 121 -18.68 -3.34 11.02
CA PRO A 121 -18.17 -4.69 10.93
C PRO A 121 -17.08 -4.92 11.97
N ALA A 122 -16.90 -6.17 12.43
CA ALA A 122 -15.78 -6.54 13.30
C ALA A 122 -14.44 -6.32 12.59
N LEU A 123 -14.43 -6.55 11.28
CA LEU A 123 -13.26 -6.45 10.44
C LEU A 123 -13.65 -5.93 9.06
N ALA A 124 -12.86 -4.96 8.54
CA ALA A 124 -12.96 -4.46 7.17
C ALA A 124 -11.54 -4.18 6.65
N ILE A 125 -10.94 -5.14 5.94
CA ILE A 125 -9.53 -5.14 5.55
C ILE A 125 -9.38 -5.23 4.04
N GLY A 126 -8.62 -4.28 3.46
CA GLY A 126 -8.14 -4.35 2.09
C GLY A 126 -6.75 -5.00 2.00
N LEU A 127 -6.52 -5.80 0.95
CA LEU A 127 -5.19 -6.25 0.56
C LEU A 127 -4.68 -5.35 -0.56
N TYR A 128 -3.71 -4.49 -0.23
CA TYR A 128 -3.19 -3.47 -1.13
C TYR A 128 -1.89 -3.92 -1.77
N ASP A 129 -1.88 -3.98 -3.10
CA ASP A 129 -0.69 -4.23 -3.90
C ASP A 129 0.07 -2.94 -4.25
N VAL A 130 -0.58 -1.78 -4.11
CA VAL A 130 0.03 -0.46 -4.30
C VAL A 130 -0.12 0.37 -3.03
N VAL A 131 0.99 0.92 -2.56
CA VAL A 131 1.05 1.83 -1.41
C VAL A 131 1.93 3.02 -1.78
N LEU A 132 1.47 4.22 -1.42
CA LEU A 132 2.26 5.44 -1.48
C LEU A 132 2.65 5.82 -0.06
N ALA A 133 3.94 6.05 0.16
CA ALA A 133 4.50 6.32 1.47
C ALA A 133 5.33 7.61 1.45
N PHE A 134 5.23 8.38 2.52
CA PHE A 134 5.91 9.65 2.68
C PHE A 134 6.74 9.61 3.96
N ASP A 135 8.02 9.90 3.85
CA ASP A 135 8.95 10.04 4.97
C ASP A 135 9.11 11.53 5.29
N HIS A 136 8.55 11.98 6.38
CA HIS A 136 8.56 13.38 6.79
C HIS A 136 9.93 13.88 7.25
N VAL A 137 10.85 12.98 7.60
CA VAL A 137 12.22 13.32 8.00
C VAL A 137 13.09 13.60 6.78
N SER A 138 13.04 12.71 5.79
CA SER A 138 13.81 12.90 4.53
C SER A 138 13.11 13.82 3.53
N GLY A 139 11.80 14.06 3.68
CA GLY A 139 10.97 14.77 2.70
C GLY A 139 10.72 13.99 1.42
N SER A 140 10.96 12.68 1.43
CA SER A 140 10.84 11.81 0.25
C SER A 140 9.50 11.09 0.21
N GLY A 141 8.96 10.89 -0.99
CA GLY A 141 7.77 10.08 -1.24
C GLY A 141 8.08 8.91 -2.16
N TYR A 142 7.41 7.79 -1.93
CA TYR A 142 7.61 6.55 -2.69
C TYR A 142 6.28 5.91 -3.05
N LEU A 143 6.22 5.31 -4.23
CA LEU A 143 5.17 4.38 -4.61
C LEU A 143 5.78 2.99 -4.65
N PHE A 144 5.18 2.06 -3.90
CA PHE A 144 5.50 0.64 -3.92
C PHE A 144 4.42 -0.11 -4.69
N SER A 145 4.81 -1.03 -5.58
CA SER A 145 3.88 -1.90 -6.27
C SER A 145 4.33 -3.35 -6.21
N GLN A 146 3.52 -4.21 -5.61
CA GLN A 146 3.82 -5.62 -5.37
C GLN A 146 3.50 -6.52 -6.56
N GLY A 147 2.56 -6.10 -7.42
CA GLY A 147 2.05 -6.90 -8.52
C GLY A 147 1.18 -8.08 -8.10
N TRP A 148 0.71 -8.12 -6.83
CA TRP A 148 -0.28 -9.11 -6.39
C TRP A 148 -1.62 -8.91 -7.11
N PRO A 149 -2.45 -9.96 -7.28
CA PRO A 149 -2.31 -11.34 -6.78
C PRO A 149 -1.45 -12.27 -7.67
N GLU A 150 -0.73 -11.77 -8.67
CA GLU A 150 0.10 -12.62 -9.53
C GLU A 150 1.23 -13.26 -8.72
N THR A 151 1.42 -14.57 -8.92
CA THR A 151 2.44 -15.37 -8.26
C THR A 151 3.59 -15.76 -9.19
N ASP A 152 3.34 -15.83 -10.51
CA ASP A 152 4.40 -16.01 -11.50
C ASP A 152 5.29 -14.76 -11.54
N PRO A 153 6.62 -14.88 -11.43
CA PRO A 153 7.52 -13.74 -11.34
C PRO A 153 7.44 -12.76 -12.51
N ALA A 154 7.25 -13.25 -13.75
CA ALA A 154 7.18 -12.40 -14.93
C ALA A 154 5.85 -11.64 -14.99
N LEU A 155 4.73 -12.34 -14.78
CA LEU A 155 3.39 -11.74 -14.74
C LEU A 155 3.27 -10.75 -13.56
N ARG A 156 3.88 -11.08 -12.42
CA ARG A 156 3.92 -10.23 -11.24
C ARG A 156 4.66 -8.92 -11.52
N ALA A 157 5.82 -8.99 -12.17
CA ALA A 157 6.58 -7.79 -12.55
C ALA A 157 5.82 -6.91 -13.54
N GLU A 158 5.19 -7.53 -14.56
CA GLU A 158 4.34 -6.82 -15.52
C GLU A 158 3.15 -6.14 -14.83
N ARG A 159 2.45 -6.86 -13.95
CA ARG A 159 1.35 -6.29 -13.19
C ARG A 159 1.82 -5.16 -12.27
N ALA A 160 2.96 -5.31 -11.59
CA ALA A 160 3.52 -4.25 -10.73
C ALA A 160 3.76 -2.97 -11.53
N ALA A 161 4.37 -3.06 -12.71
CA ALA A 161 4.58 -1.91 -13.59
C ALA A 161 3.26 -1.30 -14.08
N ARG A 162 2.29 -2.13 -14.48
CA ARG A 162 0.96 -1.67 -14.93
C ARG A 162 0.21 -0.94 -13.81
N ARG A 163 0.20 -1.49 -12.58
CA ARG A 163 -0.45 -0.88 -11.41
C ARG A 163 0.24 0.42 -11.00
N ALA A 164 1.58 0.45 -10.94
CA ALA A 164 2.32 1.67 -10.67
C ALA A 164 1.96 2.78 -11.67
N ASN A 165 1.97 2.49 -12.96
CA ASN A 165 1.59 3.45 -14.00
C ASN A 165 0.12 3.91 -13.90
N GLN A 166 -0.79 3.05 -13.47
CA GLN A 166 -2.19 3.40 -13.23
C GLN A 166 -2.29 4.49 -12.15
N PHE A 167 -1.62 4.29 -11.00
CA PHE A 167 -1.63 5.26 -9.90
C PHE A 167 -0.93 6.55 -10.27
N LEU A 168 0.23 6.50 -10.94
CA LEU A 168 0.94 7.70 -11.39
C LEU A 168 0.06 8.56 -12.31
N ARG A 169 -0.68 7.95 -13.26
CA ARG A 169 -1.63 8.69 -14.10
C ARG A 169 -2.75 9.36 -13.30
N GLN A 170 -3.25 8.73 -12.23
CA GLN A 170 -4.23 9.36 -11.34
C GLN A 170 -3.63 10.59 -10.65
N LEU A 171 -2.36 10.51 -10.25
CA LEU A 171 -1.66 11.65 -9.64
C LEU A 171 -1.44 12.80 -10.62
N ASP A 172 -1.17 12.51 -11.88
CA ASP A 172 -0.93 13.51 -12.93
C ASP A 172 -2.23 14.17 -13.43
N SER A 173 -3.34 13.44 -13.47
CA SER A 173 -4.61 13.89 -14.07
C SER A 173 -5.21 15.14 -13.42
N PHE A 174 -4.86 15.47 -12.18
CA PHE A 174 -5.27 16.69 -11.48
C PHE A 174 -4.30 17.86 -11.66
N GLY A 175 -3.11 17.62 -12.25
CA GLY A 175 -2.08 18.67 -12.50
C GLY A 175 -2.20 19.38 -13.85
N ASN A 176 -2.96 18.83 -14.79
CA ASN A 176 -2.90 19.28 -16.18
C ASN A 176 -4.20 19.95 -16.66
N ARG A 177 -4.53 21.10 -16.08
CA ARG A 177 -5.28 22.11 -16.87
C ARG A 177 -4.35 23.03 -17.68
N HIS A 178 -3.02 22.90 -17.57
CA HIS A 178 -2.07 23.70 -18.33
C HIS A 178 -0.81 22.90 -18.68
N GLY A 179 -0.66 22.48 -19.94
CA GLY A 179 0.58 22.09 -20.60
C GLY A 179 0.82 20.57 -20.80
N PRO A 180 1.53 20.18 -21.88
CA PRO A 180 1.86 18.77 -22.14
C PRO A 180 2.91 18.24 -21.17
N PRO A 181 2.91 16.91 -20.85
CA PRO A 181 3.84 16.32 -19.90
C PRO A 181 5.26 16.33 -20.47
N ALA A 182 6.18 16.98 -19.78
CA ALA A 182 7.60 16.82 -20.03
C ALA A 182 8.06 15.50 -19.36
N GLY A 183 8.50 14.56 -20.19
CA GLY A 183 9.25 13.38 -19.76
C GLY A 183 8.42 12.14 -19.44
N ALA A 184 7.97 11.44 -20.48
CA ALA A 184 7.65 10.01 -20.36
C ALA A 184 8.94 9.26 -20.01
N VAL A 185 9.07 8.85 -18.75
CA VAL A 185 10.18 7.99 -18.33
C VAL A 185 9.88 6.59 -18.88
N ASP A 186 10.72 6.14 -19.81
CA ASP A 186 10.67 4.80 -20.41
C ASP A 186 11.02 3.74 -19.35
N PHE A 187 9.99 3.21 -18.69
CA PHE A 187 10.12 2.20 -17.63
C PHE A 187 10.61 0.84 -18.15
N ALA A 188 10.47 0.55 -19.46
CA ALA A 188 10.85 -0.73 -20.03
C ALA A 188 12.37 -0.95 -20.07
N ARG A 189 13.19 0.11 -19.99
CA ARG A 189 14.66 0.01 -20.03
C ARG A 189 15.35 -0.11 -18.68
N ARG A 190 14.62 0.05 -17.56
CA ARG A 190 15.24 0.07 -16.20
C ARG A 190 15.13 -1.26 -15.43
N THR A 191 14.34 -2.22 -15.90
CA THR A 191 14.11 -3.49 -15.19
C THR A 191 15.05 -4.63 -15.59
N CYS A 192 15.96 -4.45 -16.54
CA CYS A 192 16.85 -5.50 -17.02
C CYS A 192 18.33 -5.10 -16.96
N ARG A 193 18.88 -4.86 -15.78
CA ARG A 193 20.33 -5.00 -15.57
C ARG A 193 20.64 -5.53 -14.18
N GLY A 194 20.99 -6.81 -14.18
CA GLY A 194 22.03 -7.49 -13.42
C GLY A 194 22.03 -7.33 -11.90
N SER A 195 21.86 -8.46 -11.26
CA SER A 195 22.31 -8.79 -9.90
C SER A 195 23.46 -7.92 -9.36
N HIS A 196 23.26 -7.45 -8.13
CA HIS A 196 24.15 -6.70 -7.24
C HIS A 196 24.02 -5.17 -7.30
N GLY A 197 23.24 -4.66 -6.37
CA GLY A 197 23.42 -3.34 -5.77
C GLY A 197 23.17 -2.16 -6.69
N ASN A 198 21.99 -1.66 -6.69
CA ASN A 198 21.67 -0.22 -6.81
C ASN A 198 20.16 -0.07 -7.01
N TYR A 199 19.45 -0.08 -5.91
CA TYR A 199 17.99 0.17 -5.91
C TYR A 199 17.63 1.66 -5.77
N LEU A 200 18.64 2.52 -5.74
CA LEU A 200 18.46 3.96 -5.73
C LEU A 200 18.83 4.53 -7.10
N LEU A 201 17.85 4.79 -7.94
CA LEU A 201 18.04 5.50 -9.19
C LEU A 201 17.90 7.01 -8.97
N ASN A 202 19.05 7.63 -8.98
CA ASN A 202 19.39 8.99 -9.39
C ASN A 202 18.97 10.17 -8.50
N LYS A 203 19.94 10.64 -7.76
CA LYS A 203 20.15 12.09 -7.55
C LYS A 203 20.74 12.63 -8.86
N GLY A 204 19.94 13.29 -9.69
CA GLY A 204 20.44 14.09 -10.80
C GLY A 204 21.06 15.37 -10.24
N GLY A 205 22.26 15.65 -10.66
CA GLY A 205 22.89 16.96 -10.54
C GLY A 205 22.27 18.00 -11.47
#